data_7eb9c949e061f73d1fec51bac1ec739d
#
_entry.id   7eb9c949e061f73d1fec51bac1ec739d
#
_cell.length_a   1.000
_cell.length_b   1.000
_cell.length_c   1.000
_cell.angle_alpha   90.00
_cell.angle_beta   90.00
_cell.angle_gamma   90.00
#
_symmetry.space_group_name_H-M   'P 1'
#
loop_
_entity.id
_entity.type
_entity.pdbx_description
1 polymer ?
#
loop_
_entity_poly.entity_id
_entity_poly.type
_entity_poly.pdbx_seq_one_letter_code
_entity_poly.pdbx_strand_id
1 'polypeptide(L)'
;MIISRTPVRVSFCGGGTDVDSFASSEPNGGMVTSLALNRHIHVTVNRRFDDKVRVSYSSMETVDDFEDLNHELVREAMRLTGVTSGVEITTIADIPSRGTGLGSSSAVTVGLLNALHRFAGREVSAEQLAEEACRIEIDVLGQPIGRQDQYAAAFGGVNSIRFGADGVDIEPLRLSAYTVKRLGEELTLVFTGLSR
;
A
#
# COMPACT_ATOMS: atom_id res chain seq x y z
N MET A 1 -14.81 -15.53 -0.93
CA MET A 1 -13.40 -15.17 -0.70
C MET A 1 -12.99 -14.08 -1.67
N ILE A 2 -12.36 -13.03 -1.18
CA ILE A 2 -11.78 -11.94 -1.99
C ILE A 2 -10.26 -12.05 -1.90
N ILE A 3 -9.56 -11.82 -2.99
CA ILE A 3 -8.10 -11.78 -3.02
C ILE A 3 -7.69 -10.46 -3.67
N SER A 4 -6.97 -9.63 -2.95
CA SER A 4 -6.29 -8.44 -3.47
C SER A 4 -4.84 -8.78 -3.75
N ARG A 5 -4.30 -8.25 -4.84
CA ARG A 5 -2.91 -8.37 -5.24
C ARG A 5 -2.35 -6.98 -5.50
N THR A 6 -1.46 -6.53 -4.63
CA THR A 6 -0.95 -5.15 -4.64
C THR A 6 0.54 -5.15 -4.90
N PRO A 7 1.05 -4.43 -5.90
CA PRO A 7 2.47 -4.40 -6.21
C PRO A 7 3.25 -3.61 -5.16
N VAL A 8 4.51 -3.98 -4.95
CA VAL A 8 5.49 -3.12 -4.31
C VAL A 8 6.18 -2.26 -5.36
N ARG A 9 6.92 -1.21 -4.93
CA ARG A 9 7.47 -0.19 -5.83
C ARG A 9 8.97 0.05 -5.64
N VAL A 10 9.60 0.55 -6.68
CA VAL A 10 10.89 1.28 -6.64
C VAL A 10 10.66 2.70 -7.10
N SER A 11 11.38 3.64 -6.49
CA SER A 11 11.43 5.04 -6.95
C SER A 11 12.79 5.32 -7.58
N PHE A 12 12.80 5.82 -8.81
CA PHE A 12 14.03 6.17 -9.52
C PHE A 12 14.59 7.51 -9.05
N CYS A 13 13.73 8.46 -8.76
CA CYS A 13 14.10 9.78 -8.28
C CYS A 13 12.97 10.42 -7.50
N GLY A 14 13.30 11.45 -6.73
CA GLY A 14 12.34 12.28 -6.00
C GLY A 14 11.92 11.74 -4.63
N GLY A 15 12.39 10.60 -4.20
CA GLY A 15 12.04 10.05 -2.88
C GLY A 15 12.37 11.02 -1.75
N GLY A 16 11.42 11.21 -0.83
CA GLY A 16 11.47 12.19 0.26
C GLY A 16 10.86 13.55 -0.08
N THR A 17 10.63 13.87 -1.37
CA THR A 17 9.91 15.10 -1.75
C THR A 17 8.39 14.97 -1.60
N ASP A 18 7.92 13.75 -1.36
CA ASP A 18 6.54 13.38 -1.12
C ASP A 18 6.09 13.54 0.34
N VAL A 19 6.99 13.96 1.23
CA VAL A 19 6.68 14.30 2.62
C VAL A 19 5.98 15.64 2.66
N ASP A 20 4.89 15.75 3.42
CA ASP A 20 4.04 16.96 3.45
C ASP A 20 4.79 18.24 3.78
N SER A 21 5.76 18.18 4.70
CA SER A 21 6.57 19.34 5.06
C SER A 21 7.39 19.89 3.89
N PHE A 22 7.83 19.04 2.97
CA PHE A 22 8.51 19.45 1.73
C PHE A 22 7.50 19.86 0.66
N ALA A 23 6.55 18.98 0.35
CA ALA A 23 5.60 19.19 -0.73
C ALA A 23 4.76 20.47 -0.58
N SER A 24 4.44 20.87 0.66
CA SER A 24 3.67 22.07 0.96
C SER A 24 4.53 23.34 1.02
N SER A 25 5.84 23.22 1.26
CA SER A 25 6.73 24.38 1.36
C SER A 25 7.31 24.82 0.02
N GLU A 26 7.40 23.91 -0.94
CA GLU A 26 8.00 24.20 -2.24
C GLU A 26 6.95 24.69 -3.26
N PRO A 27 7.21 25.77 -4.02
CA PRO A 27 6.26 26.34 -4.97
C PRO A 27 5.78 25.35 -6.05
N ASN A 28 6.63 24.38 -6.43
CA ASN A 28 6.31 23.34 -7.40
C ASN A 28 5.93 22.01 -6.77
N GLY A 29 5.84 21.96 -5.43
CA GLY A 29 5.62 20.74 -4.69
C GLY A 29 6.77 19.72 -4.78
N GLY A 30 6.46 18.47 -4.45
CA GLY A 30 7.36 17.33 -4.64
C GLY A 30 6.99 16.52 -5.87
N MET A 31 7.94 15.75 -6.41
CA MET A 31 7.66 14.86 -7.53
C MET A 31 8.50 13.58 -7.43
N VAL A 32 7.86 12.44 -7.63
CA VAL A 32 8.49 11.12 -7.60
C VAL A 32 8.22 10.39 -8.91
N THR A 33 9.24 9.76 -9.47
CA THR A 33 9.07 8.78 -10.55
C THR A 33 9.18 7.38 -9.98
N SER A 34 8.08 6.63 -10.03
CA SER A 34 8.00 5.29 -9.45
C SER A 34 7.65 4.21 -10.48
N LEU A 35 8.10 3.01 -10.21
CA LEU A 35 7.84 1.79 -10.99
C LEU A 35 7.29 0.71 -10.06
N ALA A 36 6.12 0.17 -10.39
CA ALA A 36 5.58 -1.02 -9.73
C ALA A 36 6.35 -2.27 -10.17
N LEU A 37 6.81 -3.05 -9.20
CA LEU A 37 7.53 -4.30 -9.44
C LEU A 37 6.56 -5.47 -9.64
N ASN A 38 6.99 -6.51 -10.36
CA ASN A 38 6.31 -7.79 -10.41
C ASN A 38 6.58 -8.62 -9.13
N ARG A 39 6.41 -7.98 -7.98
CA ARG A 39 6.42 -8.53 -6.63
C ARG A 39 5.25 -7.94 -5.88
N HIS A 40 4.54 -8.76 -5.13
CA HIS A 40 3.22 -8.38 -4.64
C HIS A 40 3.05 -8.72 -3.17
N ILE A 41 2.15 -7.96 -2.57
CA ILE A 41 1.47 -8.33 -1.33
C ILE A 41 0.10 -8.88 -1.73
N HIS A 42 -0.22 -10.05 -1.22
CA HIS A 42 -1.51 -10.70 -1.41
C HIS A 42 -2.29 -10.60 -0.10
N VAL A 43 -3.50 -10.08 -0.16
CA VAL A 43 -4.43 -10.03 0.96
C VAL A 43 -5.66 -10.84 0.60
N THR A 44 -5.97 -11.83 1.41
CA THR A 44 -7.22 -12.60 1.29
C THR A 44 -8.17 -12.21 2.39
N VAL A 45 -9.44 -12.01 2.05
CA VAL A 45 -10.52 -11.80 3.01
C VAL A 45 -11.60 -12.84 2.76
N ASN A 46 -11.91 -13.61 3.78
CA ASN A 46 -12.91 -14.65 3.75
C ASN A 46 -13.91 -14.49 4.88
N ARG A 47 -15.18 -14.90 4.64
CA ARG A 47 -16.20 -14.92 5.69
C ARG A 47 -15.95 -16.09 6.63
N ARG A 48 -16.05 -15.83 7.92
CA ARG A 48 -16.04 -16.87 8.96
C ARG A 48 -17.46 -17.37 9.26
N PHE A 49 -17.51 -18.53 9.87
CA PHE A 49 -18.76 -19.11 10.37
C PHE A 49 -19.21 -18.45 11.69
N ASP A 50 -18.25 -18.02 12.51
CA ASP A 50 -18.44 -17.28 13.77
C ASP A 50 -18.27 -15.76 13.54
N ASP A 51 -18.59 -14.95 14.54
CA ASP A 51 -18.47 -13.50 14.49
C ASP A 51 -17.04 -12.99 14.81
N LYS A 52 -16.09 -13.89 15.05
CA LYS A 52 -14.71 -13.53 15.39
C LYS A 52 -13.95 -12.96 14.21
N VAL A 53 -12.88 -12.25 14.52
CA VAL A 53 -11.89 -11.77 13.56
C VAL A 53 -10.62 -12.60 13.71
N ARG A 54 -10.13 -13.18 12.61
CA ARG A 54 -8.84 -13.86 12.56
C ARG A 54 -7.94 -13.17 11.55
N VAL A 55 -6.73 -12.83 12.00
CA VAL A 55 -5.72 -12.20 11.15
C VAL A 55 -4.46 -13.06 11.15
N SER A 56 -3.96 -13.41 9.97
CA SER A 56 -2.76 -14.22 9.77
C SER A 56 -1.74 -13.43 8.92
N TYR A 57 -0.56 -13.23 9.48
CA TYR A 57 0.58 -12.52 8.87
C TYR A 57 1.88 -13.20 9.33
N SER A 58 2.92 -12.50 9.77
CA SER A 58 4.08 -13.11 10.47
C SER A 58 3.72 -13.69 11.85
N SER A 59 2.54 -13.34 12.36
CA SER A 59 1.89 -13.89 13.54
C SER A 59 0.45 -14.23 13.20
N MET A 60 -0.27 -14.81 14.17
CA MET A 60 -1.69 -15.10 14.03
C MET A 60 -2.44 -14.60 15.25
N GLU A 61 -3.50 -13.85 15.00
CA GLU A 61 -4.40 -13.32 16.04
C GLU A 61 -5.82 -13.81 15.79
N THR A 62 -6.55 -14.11 16.84
CA THR A 62 -8.00 -14.39 16.78
C THR A 62 -8.63 -13.67 17.95
N VAL A 63 -9.52 -12.74 17.66
CA VAL A 63 -10.15 -11.86 18.64
C VAL A 63 -11.68 -11.87 18.48
N ASP A 64 -12.39 -11.56 19.56
CA ASP A 64 -13.84 -11.37 19.54
C ASP A 64 -14.20 -9.96 19.05
N ASP A 65 -13.42 -8.95 19.42
CA ASP A 65 -13.55 -7.58 18.95
C ASP A 65 -12.33 -7.18 18.10
N PHE A 66 -12.54 -6.60 16.92
CA PHE A 66 -11.46 -6.16 16.04
C PHE A 66 -10.59 -5.06 16.67
N GLU A 67 -11.11 -4.33 17.65
CA GLU A 67 -10.36 -3.32 18.41
C GLU A 67 -9.20 -3.93 19.21
N ASP A 68 -9.29 -5.22 19.56
CA ASP A 68 -8.25 -5.95 20.29
C ASP A 68 -7.09 -6.44 19.39
N LEU A 69 -7.17 -6.19 18.07
CA LEU A 69 -6.08 -6.56 17.15
C LEU A 69 -4.82 -5.75 17.44
N ASN A 70 -3.68 -6.45 17.55
CA ASN A 70 -2.37 -5.81 17.66
C ASN A 70 -1.88 -5.28 16.29
N HIS A 71 -2.35 -5.87 15.18
CA HIS A 71 -1.98 -5.42 13.85
C HIS A 71 -2.70 -4.12 13.48
N GLU A 72 -2.07 -2.97 13.74
CA GLU A 72 -2.67 -1.64 13.61
C GLU A 72 -3.23 -1.36 12.21
N LEU A 73 -2.50 -1.70 11.14
CA LEU A 73 -2.99 -1.45 9.77
C LEU A 73 -4.27 -2.23 9.46
N VAL A 74 -4.38 -3.47 9.95
CA VAL A 74 -5.62 -4.27 9.78
C VAL A 74 -6.74 -3.66 10.58
N ARG A 75 -6.50 -3.31 11.85
CA ARG A 75 -7.49 -2.69 12.72
C ARG A 75 -8.06 -1.42 12.13
N GLU A 76 -7.19 -0.50 11.67
CA GLU A 76 -7.63 0.76 11.08
C GLU A 76 -8.33 0.58 9.73
N ALA A 77 -7.85 -0.34 8.89
CA ALA A 77 -8.54 -0.67 7.64
C ALA A 77 -9.93 -1.27 7.87
N MET A 78 -10.09 -2.12 8.89
CA MET A 78 -11.39 -2.66 9.30
C MET A 78 -12.32 -1.55 9.81
N ARG A 79 -11.81 -0.65 10.67
CA ARG A 79 -12.57 0.51 11.18
C ARG A 79 -13.06 1.41 10.05
N LEU A 80 -12.18 1.77 9.12
CA LEU A 80 -12.50 2.65 7.99
C LEU A 80 -13.54 2.01 7.06
N THR A 81 -13.40 0.73 6.79
CA THR A 81 -14.30 0.02 5.87
C THR A 81 -15.59 -0.47 6.52
N GLY A 82 -15.69 -0.43 7.86
CA GLY A 82 -16.85 -0.92 8.59
C GLY A 82 -17.03 -2.45 8.56
N VAL A 83 -15.99 -3.19 8.18
CA VAL A 83 -15.96 -4.66 8.25
C VAL A 83 -15.35 -5.04 9.60
N THR A 84 -16.19 -5.28 10.61
CA THR A 84 -15.75 -5.34 12.00
C THR A 84 -15.81 -6.73 12.64
N SER A 85 -16.43 -7.71 11.98
CA SER A 85 -16.58 -9.07 12.52
C SER A 85 -16.79 -10.13 11.44
N GLY A 86 -16.71 -11.39 11.81
CA GLY A 86 -17.04 -12.52 10.95
C GLY A 86 -16.09 -12.70 9.77
N VAL A 87 -14.81 -12.32 9.92
CA VAL A 87 -13.84 -12.34 8.83
C VAL A 87 -12.52 -12.99 9.21
N GLU A 88 -11.92 -13.64 8.24
CA GLU A 88 -10.55 -14.10 8.28
C GLU A 88 -9.74 -13.35 7.21
N ILE A 89 -8.65 -12.71 7.65
CA ILE A 89 -7.76 -11.92 6.82
C ILE A 89 -6.38 -12.57 6.84
N THR A 90 -5.81 -12.86 5.66
CA THR A 90 -4.45 -13.40 5.56
C THR A 90 -3.63 -12.52 4.63
N THR A 91 -2.41 -12.19 5.04
CA THR A 91 -1.45 -11.45 4.23
C THR A 91 -0.26 -12.35 3.88
N ILE A 92 0.09 -12.38 2.59
CA ILE A 92 1.24 -13.12 2.06
C ILE A 92 2.06 -12.17 1.20
N ALA A 93 3.37 -12.18 1.35
CA ALA A 93 4.27 -11.28 0.62
C ALA A 93 5.27 -12.07 -0.24
N ASP A 94 5.50 -11.61 -1.48
CA ASP A 94 6.55 -12.13 -2.38
C ASP A 94 7.96 -11.63 -2.02
N ILE A 95 8.06 -10.80 -0.98
CA ILE A 95 9.29 -10.16 -0.51
C ILE A 95 9.43 -10.35 1.00
N PRO A 96 10.64 -10.18 1.57
CA PRO A 96 10.80 -10.18 3.02
C PRO A 96 9.91 -9.12 3.68
N SER A 97 9.33 -9.45 4.82
CA SER A 97 8.32 -8.63 5.50
C SER A 97 8.86 -7.32 6.10
N ARG A 98 10.18 -7.19 6.24
CA ARG A 98 10.81 -6.01 6.87
C ARG A 98 12.07 -5.57 6.13
N GLY A 99 12.33 -4.26 6.17
CA GLY A 99 13.61 -3.66 5.78
C GLY A 99 13.93 -3.66 4.28
N THR A 100 12.96 -3.87 3.41
CA THR A 100 13.20 -3.91 1.96
C THR A 100 13.25 -2.53 1.31
N GLY A 101 12.68 -1.49 1.92
CA GLY A 101 12.55 -0.16 1.31
C GLY A 101 11.64 -0.12 0.07
N LEU A 102 10.83 -1.17 -0.17
CA LEU A 102 10.00 -1.32 -1.36
C LEU A 102 8.54 -0.86 -1.17
N GLY A 103 8.22 -0.15 -0.09
CA GLY A 103 6.86 0.30 0.20
C GLY A 103 5.91 -0.83 0.61
N SER A 104 6.43 -1.87 1.26
CA SER A 104 5.64 -3.06 1.60
C SER A 104 4.51 -2.78 2.59
N SER A 105 4.70 -1.88 3.56
CA SER A 105 3.67 -1.48 4.53
C SER A 105 2.46 -0.89 3.81
N SER A 106 2.70 0.12 2.97
CA SER A 106 1.65 0.79 2.23
C SER A 106 0.97 -0.13 1.20
N ALA A 107 1.73 -1.06 0.59
CA ALA A 107 1.14 -2.09 -0.25
C ALA A 107 0.22 -3.04 0.54
N VAL A 108 0.52 -3.33 1.81
CA VAL A 108 -0.40 -4.06 2.72
C VAL A 108 -1.64 -3.23 2.96
N THR A 109 -1.52 -1.95 3.32
CA THR A 109 -2.65 -1.07 3.64
C THR A 109 -3.58 -0.91 2.44
N VAL A 110 -3.05 -0.62 1.25
CA VAL A 110 -3.82 -0.52 0.01
C VAL A 110 -4.51 -1.86 -0.32
N GLY A 111 -3.80 -2.97 -0.17
CA GLY A 111 -4.34 -4.32 -0.40
C GLY A 111 -5.47 -4.68 0.56
N LEU A 112 -5.34 -4.33 1.84
CA LEU A 112 -6.38 -4.50 2.86
C LEU A 112 -7.62 -3.70 2.52
N LEU A 113 -7.47 -2.40 2.25
CA LEU A 113 -8.57 -1.51 1.89
C LEU A 113 -9.32 -2.03 0.66
N ASN A 114 -8.60 -2.38 -0.41
CA ASN A 114 -9.22 -2.92 -1.61
C ASN A 114 -9.99 -4.22 -1.34
N ALA A 115 -9.40 -5.17 -0.61
CA ALA A 115 -10.06 -6.43 -0.29
C ALA A 115 -11.28 -6.24 0.63
N LEU A 116 -11.18 -5.38 1.64
CA LEU A 116 -12.26 -5.11 2.60
C LEU A 116 -13.42 -4.32 1.95
N HIS A 117 -13.14 -3.32 1.12
CA HIS A 117 -14.17 -2.63 0.35
C HIS A 117 -14.93 -3.61 -0.56
N ARG A 118 -14.21 -4.46 -1.30
CA ARG A 118 -14.84 -5.50 -2.14
C ARG A 118 -15.63 -6.50 -1.32
N PHE A 119 -15.13 -6.89 -0.15
CA PHE A 119 -15.86 -7.77 0.76
C PHE A 119 -17.16 -7.13 1.26
N ALA A 120 -17.16 -5.82 1.50
CA ALA A 120 -18.35 -5.03 1.84
C ALA A 120 -19.24 -4.69 0.63
N GLY A 121 -18.93 -5.20 -0.58
CA GLY A 121 -19.71 -4.96 -1.80
C GLY A 121 -19.49 -3.58 -2.43
N ARG A 122 -18.43 -2.87 -2.10
CA ARG A 122 -18.10 -1.55 -2.64
C ARG A 122 -16.98 -1.64 -3.67
N GLU A 123 -17.09 -0.82 -4.70
CA GLU A 123 -16.01 -0.52 -5.64
C GLU A 123 -15.46 0.86 -5.35
N VAL A 124 -14.15 0.97 -5.20
CA VAL A 124 -13.44 2.22 -4.95
C VAL A 124 -12.34 2.43 -5.99
N SER A 125 -12.04 3.69 -6.28
CA SER A 125 -10.98 4.04 -7.23
C SER A 125 -9.59 3.81 -6.63
N ALA A 126 -8.56 3.77 -7.48
CA ALA A 126 -7.17 3.72 -7.03
C ALA A 126 -6.80 4.97 -6.22
N GLU A 127 -7.30 6.13 -6.62
CA GLU A 127 -7.12 7.38 -5.91
C GLU A 127 -7.68 7.31 -4.49
N GLN A 128 -8.95 6.88 -4.34
CA GLN A 128 -9.55 6.70 -3.02
C GLN A 128 -8.76 5.71 -2.15
N LEU A 129 -8.31 4.58 -2.72
CA LEU A 129 -7.48 3.63 -1.98
C LEU A 129 -6.17 4.25 -1.48
N ALA A 130 -5.52 5.07 -2.32
CA ALA A 130 -4.28 5.75 -1.95
C ALA A 130 -4.52 6.79 -0.84
N GLU A 131 -5.57 7.61 -0.95
CA GLU A 131 -5.94 8.61 0.05
C GLU A 131 -6.30 7.97 1.40
N GLU A 132 -7.12 6.94 1.38
CA GLU A 132 -7.49 6.20 2.59
C GLU A 132 -6.28 5.52 3.25
N ALA A 133 -5.34 4.99 2.45
CA ALA A 133 -4.09 4.42 2.96
C ALA A 133 -3.19 5.49 3.58
N CYS A 134 -3.04 6.66 2.94
CA CYS A 134 -2.33 7.81 3.52
C CYS A 134 -2.97 8.23 4.83
N ARG A 135 -4.29 8.36 4.87
CA ARG A 135 -5.02 8.70 6.09
C ARG A 135 -4.74 7.72 7.24
N ILE A 136 -4.76 6.40 6.97
CA ILE A 136 -4.46 5.41 8.00
C ILE A 136 -3.01 5.53 8.48
N GLU A 137 -2.05 5.51 7.56
CA GLU A 137 -0.62 5.42 7.94
C GLU A 137 -0.09 6.75 8.50
N ILE A 138 -0.46 7.88 7.90
CA ILE A 138 0.08 9.19 8.26
C ILE A 138 -0.76 9.87 9.34
N ASP A 139 -2.08 10.03 9.11
CA ASP A 139 -2.92 10.85 9.98
C ASP A 139 -3.33 10.10 11.26
N VAL A 140 -3.70 8.81 11.13
CA VAL A 140 -4.20 8.01 12.27
C VAL A 140 -3.06 7.39 13.06
N LEU A 141 -2.11 6.73 12.37
CA LEU A 141 -0.99 6.03 13.03
C LEU A 141 0.25 6.91 13.23
N GLY A 142 0.26 8.13 12.68
CA GLY A 142 1.34 9.09 12.87
C GLY A 142 2.69 8.62 12.32
N GLN A 143 2.71 7.78 11.29
CA GLN A 143 3.97 7.29 10.72
C GLN A 143 4.72 8.43 10.02
N PRO A 144 6.04 8.58 10.26
CA PRO A 144 6.84 9.65 9.66
C PRO A 144 7.28 9.27 8.24
N ILE A 145 6.32 9.10 7.35
CA ILE A 145 6.51 8.69 5.95
C ILE A 145 5.88 9.71 4.99
N GLY A 146 6.27 9.67 3.72
CA GLY A 146 5.61 10.41 2.66
C GLY A 146 4.46 9.62 2.03
N ARG A 147 3.87 10.20 0.98
CA ARG A 147 2.66 9.67 0.32
C ARG A 147 2.93 8.83 -0.91
N GLN A 148 4.18 8.69 -1.37
CA GLN A 148 4.51 8.02 -2.62
C GLN A 148 4.11 6.55 -2.68
N ASP A 149 4.24 5.84 -1.56
CA ASP A 149 4.10 4.39 -1.48
C ASP A 149 2.66 3.94 -1.68
N GLN A 150 1.73 4.65 -1.06
CA GLN A 150 0.29 4.40 -1.15
C GLN A 150 -0.20 4.62 -2.58
N TYR A 151 0.19 5.74 -3.21
CA TYR A 151 -0.20 6.04 -4.59
C TYR A 151 0.45 5.07 -5.59
N ALA A 152 1.74 4.77 -5.44
CA ALA A 152 2.41 3.80 -6.31
C ALA A 152 1.82 2.40 -6.21
N ALA A 153 1.44 1.95 -5.00
CA ALA A 153 0.81 0.66 -4.76
C ALA A 153 -0.63 0.59 -5.33
N ALA A 154 -1.39 1.67 -5.21
CA ALA A 154 -2.78 1.72 -5.69
C ALA A 154 -2.88 1.79 -7.21
N PHE A 155 -2.04 2.58 -7.87
CA PHE A 155 -2.08 2.78 -9.32
C PHE A 155 -1.27 1.74 -10.10
N GLY A 156 -0.19 1.21 -9.52
CA GLY A 156 0.69 0.30 -10.24
C GLY A 156 1.36 0.95 -11.46
N GLY A 157 2.00 0.16 -12.30
CA GLY A 157 2.63 0.67 -13.54
C GLY A 157 3.86 1.55 -13.30
N VAL A 158 4.11 2.47 -14.23
CA VAL A 158 5.19 3.47 -14.12
C VAL A 158 4.56 4.85 -14.16
N ASN A 159 4.79 5.65 -13.12
CA ASN A 159 4.13 6.94 -12.96
C ASN A 159 5.11 8.03 -12.55
N SER A 160 4.84 9.24 -13.02
CA SER A 160 5.28 10.48 -12.41
C SER A 160 4.18 10.93 -11.47
N ILE A 161 4.50 11.09 -10.18
CA ILE A 161 3.54 11.45 -9.14
C ILE A 161 3.99 12.78 -8.56
N ARG A 162 3.13 13.80 -8.68
CA ARG A 162 3.38 15.15 -8.13
C ARG A 162 2.56 15.33 -6.87
N PHE A 163 3.22 15.83 -5.84
CA PHE A 163 2.62 16.12 -4.54
C PHE A 163 2.65 17.63 -4.30
N GLY A 164 1.52 18.23 -4.09
CA GLY A 164 1.38 19.67 -3.85
C GLY A 164 0.36 19.98 -2.76
N ALA A 165 0.22 21.26 -2.46
CA ALA A 165 -0.77 21.75 -1.50
C ALA A 165 -2.21 21.46 -1.94
N ASP A 166 -2.46 21.41 -3.25
CA ASP A 166 -3.78 21.19 -3.84
C ASP A 166 -4.12 19.69 -4.03
N GLY A 167 -3.21 18.78 -3.63
CA GLY A 167 -3.41 17.34 -3.76
C GLY A 167 -2.29 16.62 -4.48
N VAL A 168 -2.62 15.45 -5.04
CA VAL A 168 -1.69 14.58 -5.75
C VAL A 168 -2.13 14.43 -7.20
N ASP A 169 -1.21 14.69 -8.12
CA ASP A 169 -1.42 14.51 -9.57
C ASP A 169 -0.56 13.33 -10.07
N ILE A 170 -1.18 12.44 -10.86
CA ILE A 170 -0.54 11.22 -11.33
C ILE A 170 -0.56 11.16 -12.83
N GLU A 171 0.62 11.16 -13.41
CA GLU A 171 0.82 11.00 -14.84
C GLU A 171 1.41 9.62 -15.16
N PRO A 172 0.64 8.69 -15.76
CA PRO A 172 1.15 7.41 -16.21
C PRO A 172 2.16 7.59 -17.34
N LEU A 173 3.38 7.08 -17.13
CA LEU A 173 4.43 7.08 -18.16
C LEU A 173 4.23 5.90 -19.09
N ARG A 174 3.79 6.19 -20.33
CA ARG A 174 3.52 5.17 -21.35
C ARG A 174 4.83 4.68 -21.98
N LEU A 175 5.41 3.65 -21.37
CA LEU A 175 6.60 3.00 -21.90
C LEU A 175 6.24 1.98 -22.99
N SER A 176 7.11 1.88 -24.03
CA SER A 176 6.95 0.81 -25.02
C SER A 176 7.23 -0.57 -24.39
N ALA A 177 6.64 -1.62 -24.96
CA ALA A 177 6.90 -2.99 -24.51
C ALA A 177 8.40 -3.33 -24.57
N TYR A 178 9.12 -2.80 -25.52
CA TYR A 178 10.58 -2.92 -25.63
C TYR A 178 11.30 -2.28 -24.43
N THR A 179 10.90 -1.05 -24.05
CA THR A 179 11.49 -0.34 -22.90
C THR A 179 11.23 -1.08 -21.60
N VAL A 180 9.97 -1.56 -21.39
CA VAL A 180 9.61 -2.35 -20.20
C VAL A 180 10.44 -3.63 -20.11
N LYS A 181 10.60 -4.33 -21.23
CA LYS A 181 11.43 -5.54 -21.29
C LYS A 181 12.89 -5.23 -20.94
N ARG A 182 13.48 -4.19 -21.53
CA ARG A 182 14.86 -3.78 -21.23
C ARG A 182 15.06 -3.39 -19.76
N LEU A 183 14.13 -2.65 -19.18
CA LEU A 183 14.17 -2.33 -17.75
C LEU A 183 14.21 -3.60 -16.89
N GLY A 184 13.40 -4.61 -17.22
CA GLY A 184 13.40 -5.88 -16.51
C GLY A 184 14.68 -6.70 -16.67
N GLU A 185 15.42 -6.52 -17.78
CA GLU A 185 16.68 -7.20 -18.06
C GLU A 185 17.90 -6.47 -17.45
N GLU A 186 17.86 -5.14 -17.38
CA GLU A 186 18.98 -4.31 -16.96
C GLU A 186 18.93 -3.93 -15.46
N LEU A 187 17.75 -3.96 -14.82
CA LEU A 187 17.63 -3.65 -13.40
C LEU A 187 17.95 -4.87 -12.54
N THR A 188 18.84 -4.66 -11.58
CA THR A 188 19.15 -5.66 -10.55
C THR A 188 18.75 -5.14 -9.18
N LEU A 189 17.90 -5.90 -8.48
CA LEU A 189 17.55 -5.62 -7.08
C LEU A 189 18.53 -6.34 -6.17
N VAL A 190 19.28 -5.60 -5.36
CA VAL A 190 20.24 -6.15 -4.41
C VAL A 190 19.73 -5.89 -2.99
N PHE A 191 19.52 -6.96 -2.24
CA PHE A 191 19.19 -6.85 -0.81
C PHE A 191 20.48 -6.71 0.00
N THR A 192 20.62 -5.60 0.72
CA THR A 192 21.84 -5.28 1.49
C THR A 192 21.89 -5.98 2.85
N GLY A 193 20.82 -6.62 3.28
CA GLY A 193 20.71 -7.22 4.61
C GLY A 193 20.48 -6.22 5.76
N LEU A 194 20.41 -4.92 5.44
CA LEU A 194 20.13 -3.88 6.44
C LEU A 194 18.63 -3.59 6.45
N SER A 195 18.00 -3.71 7.60
CA SER A 195 16.64 -3.23 7.85
C SER A 195 16.68 -1.78 8.33
N ARG A 196 15.79 -0.96 7.84
CA ARG A 196 15.52 0.38 8.41
C ARG A 196 14.62 0.28 9.63
#